data_1f7a8cd8be1d0e7c0e28af01befc2bb2
#
_entry.id   1f7a8cd8be1d0e7c0e28af01befc2bb2
#
_cell.length_a   1.000
_cell.length_b   1.000
_cell.length_c   1.000
_cell.angle_alpha   90.00
_cell.angle_beta   90.00
_cell.angle_gamma   90.00
#
_symmetry.space_group_name_H-M   'P 1'
#
loop_
_entity.id
_entity.type
_entity.pdbx_description
1 polymer ?
#
loop_
_entity_poly.entity_id
_entity_poly.type
_entity_poly.pdbx_seq_one_letter_code
_entity_poly.pdbx_strand_id
1 'polypeptide(L)'
;MVSTKRTFQRLSEIIERQLPTLNAPGVAIGITHRERILHAGYFGVANQETGEPFTPETLFQIGSISKSFTSIALLQLQEQGVLNIDEPVSKYLPWFEVQSEYESITLRHLMSHTAGIICGSDDTPVAFTEVWNLRDTKATAPPGEFFHYSNSGYKTLGLVLEAVLEQDISTILRERIFVPLGLSASLPDFRNENRHLQATGYAPYFDDRPLLPGGKLAPATWFESNTADGAICSNAEDMCRYLQMLLQRGQGLLKPQSFEQLIDPVIATEDGTHGDHYGLGLFTMQVDGHHIIGHSGGMVGFTADMLADLDSGLGVVVLTNGPAEPSKISRYALRLFNAALEGKELPDYSEDKPDNASDYVGTYRCGDQSFTLKADDSRLLLDFESNTVPLSQFKPDRFLVPHPAFEMFTLRMGREDEKVTEAGWGADRYIRDGFGEITLQENPAEWDAYPGHYRSHNPWFSNFRIVMYNRTLVFIDQMGDDETLHQLEPGLFRIGDDPHSPEFIRFDVVINGKAMGAILSGGAYSRTFTP
;
A
#
# COMPACT_ATOMS: atom_id res chain seq x y z
N MET A 1 -10.17 -36.78 -2.23
CA MET A 1 -10.26 -35.36 -1.77
C MET A 1 -9.27 -35.15 -0.63
N VAL A 2 -8.32 -34.26 -0.78
CA VAL A 2 -7.45 -33.84 0.33
C VAL A 2 -8.35 -33.17 1.37
N SER A 3 -8.28 -33.59 2.63
CA SER A 3 -9.10 -32.98 3.71
C SER A 3 -8.71 -31.51 3.86
N THR A 4 -9.69 -30.59 3.90
CA THR A 4 -9.45 -29.15 4.18
C THR A 4 -8.62 -28.93 5.45
N LYS A 5 -8.72 -29.85 6.42
CA LYS A 5 -7.89 -29.86 7.63
C LYS A 5 -6.39 -30.06 7.31
N ARG A 6 -6.04 -30.98 6.40
CA ARG A 6 -4.65 -31.22 5.99
C ARG A 6 -4.10 -30.05 5.18
N THR A 7 -4.94 -29.42 4.35
CA THR A 7 -4.59 -28.23 3.58
C THR A 7 -4.27 -27.06 4.51
N PHE A 8 -5.10 -26.85 5.53
CA PHE A 8 -4.86 -25.81 6.52
C PHE A 8 -3.61 -26.08 7.36
N GLN A 9 -3.37 -27.35 7.75
CA GLN A 9 -2.14 -27.71 8.46
C GLN A 9 -0.89 -27.34 7.66
N ARG A 10 -0.87 -27.63 6.34
CA ARG A 10 0.25 -27.25 5.47
C ARG A 10 0.42 -25.73 5.41
N LEU A 11 -0.68 -24.97 5.31
CA LEU A 11 -0.63 -23.51 5.34
C LEU A 11 -0.07 -23.00 6.67
N SER A 12 -0.51 -23.56 7.80
CA SER A 12 -0.01 -23.20 9.13
C SER A 12 1.48 -23.41 9.27
N GLU A 13 1.99 -24.56 8.83
CA GLU A 13 3.44 -24.88 8.84
C GLU A 13 4.26 -23.86 8.03
N ILE A 14 3.69 -23.34 6.93
CA ILE A 14 4.34 -22.31 6.10
C ILE A 14 4.32 -20.96 6.81
N ILE A 15 3.17 -20.54 7.36
CA ILE A 15 3.07 -19.26 8.08
C ILE A 15 4.03 -19.27 9.29
N GLU A 16 4.07 -20.34 10.08
CA GLU A 16 4.99 -20.46 11.22
C GLU A 16 6.46 -20.36 10.80
N ARG A 17 6.81 -20.95 9.65
CA ARG A 17 8.18 -20.87 9.10
C ARG A 17 8.54 -19.47 8.62
N GLN A 18 7.57 -18.73 8.05
CA GLN A 18 7.79 -17.37 7.54
C GLN A 18 7.77 -16.31 8.65
N LEU A 19 7.11 -16.57 9.76
CA LEU A 19 6.87 -15.60 10.83
C LEU A 19 8.15 -14.84 11.28
N PRO A 20 9.34 -15.47 11.42
CA PRO A 20 10.56 -14.76 11.83
C PRO A 20 11.05 -13.69 10.84
N THR A 21 10.68 -13.77 9.57
CA THR A 21 11.11 -12.85 8.50
C THR A 21 9.98 -11.98 7.96
N LEU A 22 8.76 -12.16 8.48
CA LEU A 22 7.55 -11.54 7.95
C LEU A 22 7.43 -10.02 8.26
N ASN A 23 8.27 -9.49 9.15
CA ASN A 23 8.18 -8.10 9.64
C ASN A 23 6.85 -7.80 10.38
N ALA A 24 6.25 -8.81 11.00
CA ALA A 24 5.11 -8.67 11.89
C ALA A 24 5.22 -9.64 13.06
N PRO A 25 4.89 -9.21 14.31
CA PRO A 25 4.85 -10.12 15.46
C PRO A 25 3.84 -11.23 15.32
N GLY A 26 2.81 -11.05 14.48
CA GLY A 26 1.83 -12.08 14.27
C GLY A 26 0.89 -11.87 13.08
N VAL A 27 0.16 -12.94 12.79
CA VAL A 27 -0.75 -13.09 11.65
C VAL A 27 -2.06 -13.75 12.12
N ALA A 28 -3.18 -13.17 11.71
CA ALA A 28 -4.48 -13.84 11.72
C ALA A 28 -4.92 -14.13 10.28
N ILE A 29 -5.43 -15.32 10.02
CA ILE A 29 -5.92 -15.71 8.70
C ILE A 29 -7.32 -16.30 8.79
N GLY A 30 -8.22 -15.86 7.90
CA GLY A 30 -9.53 -16.43 7.70
C GLY A 30 -9.68 -17.03 6.31
N ILE A 31 -10.24 -18.23 6.22
CA ILE A 31 -10.55 -18.90 4.96
C ILE A 31 -12.02 -19.28 4.97
N THR A 32 -12.75 -18.86 3.98
CA THR A 32 -14.19 -19.10 3.88
C THR A 32 -14.58 -19.64 2.50
N HIS A 33 -15.73 -20.25 2.46
CA HIS A 33 -16.47 -20.52 1.23
C HIS A 33 -17.82 -19.80 1.31
N ARG A 34 -18.56 -19.70 0.22
CA ARG A 34 -19.82 -18.93 0.12
C ARG A 34 -20.73 -18.94 1.35
N GLU A 35 -20.86 -20.07 2.03
CA GLU A 35 -21.83 -20.24 3.11
C GLU A 35 -21.23 -20.55 4.49
N ARG A 36 -19.92 -20.82 4.55
CA ARG A 36 -19.29 -21.23 5.80
C ARG A 36 -17.83 -20.83 5.89
N ILE A 37 -17.41 -20.47 7.08
CA ILE A 37 -15.99 -20.34 7.42
C ILE A 37 -15.39 -21.74 7.41
N LEU A 38 -14.32 -21.93 6.65
CA LEU A 38 -13.60 -23.18 6.57
C LEU A 38 -12.57 -23.31 7.69
N HIS A 39 -11.82 -22.22 7.92
CA HIS A 39 -10.79 -22.14 8.94
C HIS A 39 -10.59 -20.68 9.38
N ALA A 40 -10.18 -20.52 10.65
CA ALA A 40 -9.52 -19.33 11.17
C ALA A 40 -8.27 -19.79 11.92
N GLY A 41 -7.17 -19.05 11.77
CA GLY A 41 -5.88 -19.37 12.40
C GLY A 41 -5.18 -18.12 12.89
N TYR A 42 -4.45 -18.27 14.00
CA TYR A 42 -3.76 -17.20 14.68
C TYR A 42 -2.32 -17.64 14.98
N PHE A 43 -1.33 -16.85 14.55
CA PHE A 43 0.08 -17.18 14.61
C PHE A 43 0.86 -16.03 15.20
N GLY A 44 1.82 -16.32 16.07
CA GLY A 44 2.59 -15.28 16.77
C GLY A 44 1.83 -14.63 17.91
N VAL A 45 2.01 -13.33 18.13
CA VAL A 45 1.52 -12.60 19.31
C VAL A 45 0.83 -11.28 18.95
N ALA A 46 -0.22 -10.95 19.72
CA ALA A 46 -0.92 -9.68 19.64
C ALA A 46 -0.09 -8.54 20.23
N ASN A 47 0.76 -8.84 21.20
CA ASN A 47 1.66 -7.90 21.82
C ASN A 47 3.03 -8.56 22.08
N GLN A 48 4.07 -8.04 21.43
CA GLN A 48 5.43 -8.60 21.53
C GLN A 48 6.09 -8.35 22.89
N GLU A 49 5.73 -7.26 23.58
CA GLU A 49 6.32 -6.92 24.87
C GLU A 49 5.79 -7.80 26.00
N THR A 50 4.49 -8.14 25.97
CA THR A 50 3.85 -8.97 26.98
C THR A 50 3.82 -10.46 26.64
N GLY A 51 4.00 -10.79 25.33
CA GLY A 51 3.82 -12.15 24.82
C GLY A 51 2.34 -12.56 24.73
N GLU A 52 1.40 -11.62 24.77
CA GLU A 52 -0.04 -11.87 24.68
C GLU A 52 -0.39 -12.51 23.33
N PRO A 53 -1.04 -13.68 23.31
CA PRO A 53 -1.44 -14.33 22.07
C PRO A 53 -2.66 -13.63 21.45
N PHE A 54 -2.89 -13.85 20.16
CA PHE A 54 -4.18 -13.52 19.54
C PHE A 54 -5.30 -14.39 20.05
N THR A 55 -6.50 -13.80 20.08
CA THR A 55 -7.76 -14.51 20.28
C THR A 55 -8.69 -14.24 19.10
N PRO A 56 -9.78 -15.00 18.94
CA PRO A 56 -10.80 -14.71 17.93
C PRO A 56 -11.41 -13.30 18.02
N GLU A 57 -11.36 -12.70 19.21
CA GLU A 57 -11.87 -11.36 19.48
C GLU A 57 -10.86 -10.25 19.20
N THR A 58 -9.57 -10.59 18.99
CA THR A 58 -8.52 -9.60 18.72
C THR A 58 -8.79 -8.87 17.40
N LEU A 59 -8.85 -7.55 17.43
CA LEU A 59 -9.11 -6.71 16.28
C LEU A 59 -7.80 -6.22 15.63
N PHE A 60 -7.87 -6.04 14.32
CA PHE A 60 -6.84 -5.45 13.48
C PHE A 60 -7.42 -4.27 12.72
N GLN A 61 -6.65 -3.22 12.51
CA GLN A 61 -7.02 -2.17 11.58
C GLN A 61 -6.86 -2.70 10.16
N ILE A 62 -7.94 -2.72 9.37
CA ILE A 62 -7.95 -3.34 8.03
C ILE A 62 -7.61 -2.35 6.89
N GLY A 63 -7.38 -1.09 7.24
CA GLY A 63 -6.95 -0.07 6.29
C GLY A 63 -7.88 0.06 5.09
N SER A 64 -7.29 0.18 3.93
CA SER A 64 -7.99 0.46 2.66
C SER A 64 -9.02 -0.59 2.21
N ILE A 65 -9.07 -1.76 2.83
CA ILE A 65 -10.21 -2.67 2.67
C ILE A 65 -11.53 -1.97 3.02
N SER A 66 -11.49 -0.97 3.92
CA SER A 66 -12.63 -0.09 4.30
C SER A 66 -13.27 0.63 3.11
N LYS A 67 -12.51 0.90 2.05
CA LYS A 67 -13.00 1.57 0.85
C LYS A 67 -14.17 0.83 0.19
N SER A 68 -14.10 -0.50 0.17
CA SER A 68 -15.19 -1.31 -0.38
C SER A 68 -16.49 -1.20 0.43
N PHE A 69 -16.39 -1.01 1.76
CA PHE A 69 -17.56 -0.76 2.62
C PHE A 69 -18.18 0.61 2.30
N THR A 70 -17.37 1.64 2.14
CA THR A 70 -17.83 2.98 1.74
C THR A 70 -18.52 2.95 0.39
N SER A 71 -17.97 2.24 -0.58
CA SER A 71 -18.55 2.07 -1.92
C SER A 71 -19.90 1.33 -1.86
N ILE A 72 -20.01 0.28 -1.05
CA ILE A 72 -21.28 -0.44 -0.86
C ILE A 72 -22.35 0.50 -0.28
N ALA A 73 -22.01 1.34 0.73
CA ALA A 73 -22.95 2.29 1.30
C ALA A 73 -23.45 3.31 0.26
N LEU A 74 -22.57 3.81 -0.61
CA LEU A 74 -22.95 4.70 -1.72
C LEU A 74 -23.87 4.02 -2.73
N LEU A 75 -23.57 2.79 -3.12
CA LEU A 75 -24.40 2.02 -4.04
C LEU A 75 -25.78 1.69 -3.46
N GLN A 76 -25.88 1.44 -2.15
CA GLN A 76 -27.18 1.30 -1.47
C GLN A 76 -28.01 2.58 -1.55
N LEU A 77 -27.40 3.76 -1.40
CA LEU A 77 -28.09 5.03 -1.53
C LEU A 77 -28.50 5.32 -2.97
N GLN A 78 -27.68 4.92 -3.94
CA GLN A 78 -28.07 4.97 -5.35
C GLN A 78 -29.28 4.07 -5.64
N GLU A 79 -29.32 2.83 -5.11
CA GLU A 79 -30.48 1.94 -5.24
C GLU A 79 -31.76 2.51 -4.64
N GLN A 80 -31.63 3.33 -3.60
CA GLN A 80 -32.72 4.03 -2.92
C GLN A 80 -33.14 5.33 -3.64
N GLY A 81 -32.39 5.75 -4.68
CA GLY A 81 -32.61 7.01 -5.39
C GLY A 81 -32.27 8.26 -4.58
N VAL A 82 -31.50 8.11 -3.50
CA VAL A 82 -31.07 9.22 -2.62
C VAL A 82 -29.92 10.01 -3.24
N LEU A 83 -28.99 9.32 -3.89
CA LEU A 83 -27.90 9.93 -4.65
C LEU A 83 -27.69 9.20 -5.99
N ASN A 84 -26.87 9.82 -6.85
CA ASN A 84 -26.38 9.20 -8.09
C ASN A 84 -24.88 9.36 -8.15
N ILE A 85 -24.13 8.26 -8.29
CA ILE A 85 -22.66 8.26 -8.31
C ILE A 85 -22.09 8.96 -9.55
N ASP A 86 -22.86 9.16 -10.60
CA ASP A 86 -22.46 9.86 -11.82
C ASP A 86 -22.64 11.38 -11.74
N GLU A 87 -23.17 11.89 -10.61
CA GLU A 87 -23.30 13.32 -10.38
C GLU A 87 -22.01 13.92 -9.79
N PRO A 88 -21.76 15.23 -10.05
CA PRO A 88 -20.61 15.93 -9.50
C PRO A 88 -20.59 15.92 -7.97
N VAL A 89 -19.40 15.80 -7.39
CA VAL A 89 -19.18 15.91 -5.92
C VAL A 89 -19.78 17.21 -5.37
N SER A 90 -19.62 18.32 -6.09
CA SER A 90 -20.11 19.64 -5.71
C SER A 90 -21.63 19.74 -5.56
N LYS A 91 -22.40 18.80 -6.11
CA LYS A 91 -23.83 18.68 -5.89
C LYS A 91 -24.17 18.32 -4.44
N TYR A 92 -23.33 17.49 -3.81
CA TYR A 92 -23.51 17.00 -2.44
C TYR A 92 -22.69 17.79 -1.42
N LEU A 93 -21.49 18.24 -1.85
CA LEU A 93 -20.59 19.09 -1.08
C LEU A 93 -20.31 20.38 -1.87
N PRO A 94 -21.15 21.41 -1.75
CA PRO A 94 -21.01 22.66 -2.53
C PRO A 94 -19.69 23.41 -2.33
N TRP A 95 -18.96 23.10 -1.26
CA TRP A 95 -17.66 23.67 -0.93
C TRP A 95 -16.47 22.86 -1.45
N PHE A 96 -16.70 21.68 -2.02
CA PHE A 96 -15.65 20.84 -2.62
C PHE A 96 -15.04 21.55 -3.82
N GLU A 97 -13.73 21.67 -3.81
CA GLU A 97 -12.97 22.40 -4.82
C GLU A 97 -11.61 21.74 -5.04
N VAL A 98 -11.24 21.57 -6.30
CA VAL A 98 -9.92 21.18 -6.79
C VAL A 98 -9.64 22.07 -8.00
N GLN A 99 -8.43 22.63 -8.12
CA GLN A 99 -8.06 23.36 -9.33
C GLN A 99 -8.07 22.40 -10.52
N SER A 100 -8.86 22.70 -11.54
CA SER A 100 -9.02 21.81 -12.69
C SER A 100 -9.35 22.60 -13.95
N GLU A 101 -8.78 22.19 -15.08
CA GLU A 101 -9.12 22.64 -16.42
C GLU A 101 -10.09 21.66 -17.13
N TYR A 102 -10.46 20.58 -16.42
CA TYR A 102 -11.26 19.47 -16.92
C TYR A 102 -12.71 19.54 -16.43
N GLU A 103 -13.50 18.55 -16.83
CA GLU A 103 -14.88 18.39 -16.37
C GLU A 103 -14.96 18.15 -14.86
N SER A 104 -16.17 18.27 -14.32
CA SER A 104 -16.41 18.10 -12.88
C SER A 104 -16.14 16.67 -12.43
N ILE A 105 -15.46 16.51 -11.31
CA ILE A 105 -15.23 15.23 -10.65
C ILE A 105 -16.56 14.70 -10.11
N THR A 106 -16.92 13.46 -10.47
CA THR A 106 -18.11 12.74 -9.97
C THR A 106 -17.75 11.82 -8.80
N LEU A 107 -18.78 11.30 -8.10
CA LEU A 107 -18.55 10.30 -7.05
C LEU A 107 -17.93 9.03 -7.64
N ARG A 108 -18.34 8.61 -8.86
CA ARG A 108 -17.75 7.47 -9.56
C ARG A 108 -16.25 7.64 -9.77
N HIS A 109 -15.78 8.80 -10.18
CA HIS A 109 -14.36 9.08 -10.38
C HIS A 109 -13.57 8.94 -9.08
N LEU A 110 -14.13 9.36 -7.94
CA LEU A 110 -13.50 9.15 -6.63
C LEU A 110 -13.50 7.67 -6.22
N MET A 111 -14.62 6.94 -6.46
CA MET A 111 -14.73 5.52 -6.14
C MET A 111 -13.76 4.65 -6.95
N SER A 112 -13.45 5.03 -8.18
CA SER A 112 -12.56 4.30 -9.09
C SER A 112 -11.13 4.81 -9.13
N HIS A 113 -10.77 5.81 -8.29
CA HIS A 113 -9.45 6.46 -8.31
C HIS A 113 -9.07 7.07 -9.66
N THR A 114 -10.06 7.60 -10.38
CA THR A 114 -9.85 8.25 -11.69
C THR A 114 -10.14 9.74 -11.69
N ALA A 115 -10.07 10.37 -10.52
CA ALA A 115 -10.33 11.80 -10.38
C ALA A 115 -9.14 12.71 -10.74
N GLY A 116 -7.93 12.14 -10.93
CA GLY A 116 -6.70 12.90 -11.23
C GLY A 116 -6.21 13.77 -10.07
N ILE A 117 -6.57 13.44 -8.82
CA ILE A 117 -6.21 14.18 -7.60
C ILE A 117 -5.16 13.43 -6.78
N ILE A 118 -4.42 14.15 -5.93
CA ILE A 118 -3.39 13.57 -5.05
C ILE A 118 -3.93 12.43 -4.17
N CYS A 119 -3.03 11.54 -3.74
CA CYS A 119 -3.34 10.50 -2.77
C CYS A 119 -3.88 11.10 -1.47
N GLY A 120 -3.21 12.11 -0.97
CA GLY A 120 -3.50 12.79 0.27
C GLY A 120 -2.27 12.83 1.17
N SER A 121 -2.20 13.83 2.06
CA SER A 121 -1.08 13.96 2.99
C SER A 121 -1.19 13.05 4.21
N ASP A 122 -2.42 12.65 4.58
CA ASP A 122 -2.74 11.90 5.81
C ASP A 122 -2.12 12.52 7.10
N ASP A 123 -1.80 13.83 7.06
CA ASP A 123 -1.17 14.55 8.17
C ASP A 123 -2.17 15.01 9.24
N THR A 124 -3.46 14.88 8.96
CA THR A 124 -4.56 15.19 9.90
C THR A 124 -5.55 14.02 9.94
N PRO A 125 -6.00 13.62 11.14
CA PRO A 125 -7.02 12.58 11.29
C PRO A 125 -8.44 13.05 10.92
N VAL A 126 -8.61 14.33 10.55
CA VAL A 126 -9.91 14.94 10.23
C VAL A 126 -10.10 15.01 8.72
N ALA A 127 -10.99 14.17 8.21
CA ALA A 127 -11.31 14.10 6.78
C ALA A 127 -11.64 15.46 6.15
N PHE A 128 -12.44 16.30 6.86
CA PHE A 128 -12.83 17.63 6.37
C PHE A 128 -11.61 18.52 6.05
N THR A 129 -10.63 18.57 6.95
CA THR A 129 -9.45 19.44 6.74
C THR A 129 -8.67 19.04 5.51
N GLU A 130 -8.44 17.75 5.32
CA GLU A 130 -7.70 17.24 4.18
C GLU A 130 -8.45 17.49 2.86
N VAL A 131 -9.75 17.19 2.82
CA VAL A 131 -10.58 17.43 1.63
C VAL A 131 -10.71 18.93 1.33
N TRP A 132 -10.78 19.78 2.37
CA TRP A 132 -10.76 21.22 2.20
C TRP A 132 -9.48 21.73 1.54
N ASN A 133 -8.33 21.15 1.90
CA ASN A 133 -7.02 21.55 1.36
C ASN A 133 -6.81 21.10 -0.09
N LEU A 134 -7.66 20.23 -0.67
CA LEU A 134 -7.59 19.88 -2.09
C LEU A 134 -7.74 21.08 -3.02
N ARG A 135 -8.36 22.20 -2.57
CA ARG A 135 -8.48 23.45 -3.32
C ARG A 135 -7.14 24.10 -3.69
N ASP A 136 -6.08 23.76 -2.93
CA ASP A 136 -4.73 24.23 -3.16
C ASP A 136 -3.92 23.26 -4.06
N THR A 137 -4.56 22.20 -4.53
CA THR A 137 -3.99 21.19 -5.43
C THR A 137 -4.62 21.26 -6.81
N LYS A 138 -3.98 20.64 -7.81
CA LYS A 138 -4.45 20.65 -9.19
C LYS A 138 -4.71 19.22 -9.66
N ALA A 139 -5.87 19.00 -10.30
CA ALA A 139 -6.11 17.77 -11.06
C ALA A 139 -5.22 17.75 -12.32
N THR A 140 -4.58 16.63 -12.58
CA THR A 140 -3.55 16.51 -13.63
C THR A 140 -3.98 15.73 -14.85
N ALA A 141 -5.15 15.06 -14.77
CA ALA A 141 -5.74 14.31 -15.87
C ALA A 141 -7.26 14.54 -15.95
N PRO A 142 -7.89 14.36 -17.13
CA PRO A 142 -9.34 14.32 -17.23
C PRO A 142 -9.91 13.21 -16.34
N PRO A 143 -10.98 13.49 -15.57
CA PRO A 143 -11.61 12.45 -14.74
C PRO A 143 -12.08 11.25 -15.58
N GLY A 144 -11.73 10.05 -15.16
CA GLY A 144 -12.06 8.80 -15.85
C GLY A 144 -10.95 8.23 -16.73
N GLU A 145 -9.88 8.97 -17.02
CA GLU A 145 -8.85 8.55 -17.98
C GLU A 145 -7.56 7.98 -17.36
N PHE A 146 -7.26 8.33 -16.11
CA PHE A 146 -6.02 7.97 -15.46
C PHE A 146 -6.27 7.39 -14.07
N PHE A 147 -5.67 6.24 -13.77
CA PHE A 147 -5.71 5.67 -12.43
C PHE A 147 -4.67 6.35 -11.53
N HIS A 148 -5.14 6.99 -10.47
CA HIS A 148 -4.27 7.46 -9.40
C HIS A 148 -4.94 7.27 -8.05
N TYR A 149 -4.37 6.39 -7.24
CA TYR A 149 -4.93 6.02 -5.95
C TYR A 149 -5.05 7.23 -5.02
N SER A 150 -6.25 7.47 -4.44
CA SER A 150 -6.50 8.64 -3.61
C SER A 150 -7.30 8.32 -2.34
N ASN A 151 -6.65 8.44 -1.18
CA ASN A 151 -7.30 8.41 0.12
C ASN A 151 -8.21 9.64 0.31
N SER A 152 -7.74 10.83 -0.11
CA SER A 152 -8.55 12.06 -0.09
C SER A 152 -9.85 11.92 -0.88
N GLY A 153 -9.84 11.14 -1.97
CA GLY A 153 -11.05 10.79 -2.71
C GLY A 153 -12.06 10.03 -1.85
N TYR A 154 -11.63 9.01 -1.12
CA TYR A 154 -12.51 8.24 -0.24
C TYR A 154 -12.92 8.99 1.03
N LYS A 155 -12.06 9.85 1.57
CA LYS A 155 -12.44 10.80 2.63
C LYS A 155 -13.56 11.73 2.15
N THR A 156 -13.47 12.21 0.90
CA THR A 156 -14.54 13.00 0.27
C THR A 156 -15.85 12.21 0.16
N LEU A 157 -15.79 10.94 -0.24
CA LEU A 157 -16.98 10.07 -0.31
C LEU A 157 -17.62 9.86 1.07
N GLY A 158 -16.82 9.73 2.13
CA GLY A 158 -17.30 9.70 3.50
C GLY A 158 -18.08 10.95 3.88
N LEU A 159 -17.53 12.14 3.58
CA LEU A 159 -18.21 13.41 3.83
C LEU A 159 -19.50 13.56 3.00
N VAL A 160 -19.54 12.99 1.79
CA VAL A 160 -20.79 12.94 1.00
C VAL A 160 -21.84 12.08 1.71
N LEU A 161 -21.47 10.89 2.21
CA LEU A 161 -22.38 10.04 2.97
C LEU A 161 -22.92 10.74 4.21
N GLU A 162 -22.06 11.41 4.97
CA GLU A 162 -22.43 12.19 6.16
C GLU A 162 -23.38 13.35 5.83
N ALA A 163 -23.09 14.09 4.77
CA ALA A 163 -23.92 15.23 4.34
C ALA A 163 -25.31 14.79 3.85
N VAL A 164 -25.39 13.65 3.15
CA VAL A 164 -26.66 13.16 2.58
C VAL A 164 -27.54 12.50 3.63
N LEU A 165 -26.95 11.84 4.63
CA LEU A 165 -27.68 11.10 5.66
C LEU A 165 -27.80 11.87 6.99
N GLU A 166 -27.10 12.99 7.14
CA GLU A 166 -27.03 13.76 8.40
C GLU A 166 -26.61 12.88 9.60
N GLN A 167 -25.71 11.92 9.35
CA GLN A 167 -25.17 10.96 10.32
C GLN A 167 -23.66 10.88 10.19
N ASP A 168 -22.96 10.52 11.26
CA ASP A 168 -21.51 10.24 11.17
C ASP A 168 -21.23 8.93 10.42
N ILE A 169 -20.06 8.85 9.78
CA ILE A 169 -19.68 7.70 8.94
C ILE A 169 -19.65 6.39 9.73
N SER A 170 -19.29 6.42 11.01
CA SER A 170 -19.25 5.24 11.88
C SER A 170 -20.64 4.65 12.09
N THR A 171 -21.64 5.49 12.32
CA THR A 171 -23.05 5.09 12.42
C THR A 171 -23.55 4.53 11.09
N ILE A 172 -23.25 5.20 9.98
CA ILE A 172 -23.66 4.77 8.63
C ILE A 172 -23.14 3.37 8.32
N LEU A 173 -21.84 3.11 8.51
CA LEU A 173 -21.23 1.81 8.23
C LEU A 173 -21.79 0.72 9.15
N ARG A 174 -21.98 1.02 10.43
CA ARG A 174 -22.56 0.08 11.39
C ARG A 174 -23.96 -0.36 11.01
N GLU A 175 -24.85 0.61 10.74
CA GLU A 175 -26.26 0.32 10.44
C GLU A 175 -26.46 -0.33 9.07
N ARG A 176 -25.71 0.09 8.07
CA ARG A 176 -25.89 -0.33 6.69
C ARG A 176 -25.15 -1.61 6.33
N ILE A 177 -24.06 -1.93 7.03
CA ILE A 177 -23.20 -3.07 6.66
C ILE A 177 -22.98 -4.01 7.85
N PHE A 178 -22.50 -3.51 9.00
CA PHE A 178 -22.08 -4.40 10.09
C PHE A 178 -23.27 -5.16 10.69
N VAL A 179 -24.35 -4.45 11.02
CA VAL A 179 -25.54 -5.08 11.58
C VAL A 179 -26.17 -6.07 10.62
N PRO A 180 -26.43 -5.74 9.33
CA PRO A 180 -26.99 -6.69 8.37
C PRO A 180 -26.15 -7.94 8.15
N LEU A 181 -24.81 -7.84 8.18
CA LEU A 181 -23.91 -8.98 7.99
C LEU A 181 -23.54 -9.71 9.28
N GLY A 182 -23.96 -9.18 10.44
CA GLY A 182 -23.60 -9.75 11.74
C GLY A 182 -22.11 -9.64 12.07
N LEU A 183 -21.45 -8.55 11.64
CA LEU A 183 -20.05 -8.26 11.98
C LEU A 183 -19.98 -7.70 13.40
N SER A 184 -20.20 -8.56 14.37
CA SER A 184 -20.45 -8.14 15.77
C SER A 184 -19.20 -7.72 16.53
N ALA A 185 -18.02 -8.14 16.10
CA ALA A 185 -16.75 -7.75 16.69
C ALA A 185 -16.17 -6.50 16.01
N SER A 186 -16.52 -6.25 14.74
CA SER A 186 -15.97 -5.16 13.95
C SER A 186 -16.38 -3.78 14.46
N LEU A 187 -15.46 -2.82 14.37
CA LEU A 187 -15.66 -1.42 14.74
C LEU A 187 -15.47 -0.54 13.50
N PRO A 188 -16.35 0.45 13.27
CA PRO A 188 -16.25 1.34 12.11
C PRO A 188 -15.19 2.42 12.25
N ASP A 189 -14.60 2.53 13.44
CA ASP A 189 -13.56 3.49 13.78
C ASP A 189 -12.63 2.89 14.84
N PHE A 190 -11.51 3.56 15.10
CA PHE A 190 -10.64 3.22 16.22
C PHE A 190 -10.39 4.45 17.10
N ARG A 191 -10.69 4.28 18.39
CA ARG A 191 -10.63 5.29 19.44
C ARG A 191 -9.89 4.76 20.67
N ASN A 192 -9.43 5.64 21.52
CA ASN A 192 -8.75 5.26 22.76
C ASN A 192 -9.58 4.31 23.62
N GLU A 193 -10.91 4.49 23.66
CA GLU A 193 -11.81 3.65 24.45
C GLU A 193 -11.85 2.18 24.00
N ASN A 194 -11.63 1.91 22.70
CA ASN A 194 -11.64 0.56 22.13
C ASN A 194 -10.25 0.03 21.77
N ARG A 195 -9.18 0.77 22.10
CA ARG A 195 -7.79 0.38 21.83
C ARG A 195 -7.43 -0.98 22.43
N HIS A 196 -7.96 -1.29 23.62
CA HIS A 196 -7.69 -2.53 24.33
C HIS A 196 -8.25 -3.80 23.63
N LEU A 197 -9.11 -3.65 22.62
CA LEU A 197 -9.64 -4.74 21.81
C LEU A 197 -8.74 -5.07 20.62
N GLN A 198 -7.77 -4.22 20.34
CA GLN A 198 -6.91 -4.33 19.17
C GLN A 198 -5.55 -4.94 19.53
N ALA A 199 -4.95 -5.65 18.58
CA ALA A 199 -3.55 -5.99 18.67
C ALA A 199 -2.69 -4.71 18.79
N THR A 200 -1.52 -4.82 19.38
CA THR A 200 -0.51 -3.76 19.30
C THR A 200 0.06 -3.74 17.89
N GLY A 201 -0.07 -2.61 17.19
CA GLY A 201 0.55 -2.40 15.89
C GLY A 201 2.05 -2.13 16.03
N TYR A 202 2.83 -2.57 15.06
CA TYR A 202 4.29 -2.41 15.03
C TYR A 202 4.75 -1.74 13.75
N ALA A 203 5.76 -0.88 13.87
CA ALA A 203 6.43 -0.19 12.77
C ALA A 203 7.94 -0.45 12.82
N PRO A 204 8.70 -0.15 11.75
CA PRO A 204 10.15 -0.22 11.79
C PRO A 204 10.73 0.58 12.96
N TYR A 205 11.68 -0.01 13.68
CA TYR A 205 12.38 0.71 14.78
C TYR A 205 13.14 1.94 14.26
N PHE A 206 13.73 1.82 13.07
CA PHE A 206 14.32 2.92 12.34
C PHE A 206 13.36 3.32 11.24
N ASP A 207 12.85 4.53 11.28
CA ASP A 207 11.85 5.04 10.33
C ASP A 207 12.48 5.75 9.12
N ASP A 208 13.82 5.79 9.03
CA ASP A 208 14.57 6.55 8.05
C ASP A 208 15.34 5.69 7.03
N ARG A 209 15.09 4.41 7.02
CA ARG A 209 15.79 3.43 6.16
C ARG A 209 14.93 2.22 5.84
N PRO A 210 15.22 1.48 4.76
CA PRO A 210 14.50 0.27 4.40
C PRO A 210 14.50 -0.78 5.52
N LEU A 211 13.36 -1.45 5.72
CA LEU A 211 13.23 -2.52 6.69
C LEU A 211 13.69 -3.85 6.07
N LEU A 212 14.71 -4.45 6.64
CA LEU A 212 15.17 -5.78 6.26
C LEU A 212 14.18 -6.88 6.72
N PRO A 213 14.10 -8.04 6.05
CA PRO A 213 13.34 -9.18 6.53
C PRO A 213 13.75 -9.58 7.96
N GLY A 214 12.78 -9.68 8.88
CA GLY A 214 13.03 -9.90 10.30
C GLY A 214 13.69 -8.72 11.03
N GLY A 215 13.60 -7.52 10.46
CA GLY A 215 14.14 -6.30 11.03
C GLY A 215 13.51 -5.93 12.36
N LYS A 216 14.19 -5.08 13.13
CA LYS A 216 13.70 -4.66 14.44
C LYS A 216 12.45 -3.79 14.31
N LEU A 217 11.42 -4.12 15.09
CA LEU A 217 10.17 -3.39 15.18
C LEU A 217 10.03 -2.68 16.52
N ALA A 218 9.18 -1.65 16.55
CA ALA A 218 8.73 -0.96 17.75
C ALA A 218 7.21 -0.78 17.71
N PRO A 219 6.53 -0.61 18.86
CA PRO A 219 5.13 -0.25 18.87
C PRO A 219 4.88 1.00 18.02
N ALA A 220 3.91 0.91 17.12
CA ALA A 220 3.56 1.99 16.22
C ALA A 220 2.89 3.15 16.96
N THR A 221 2.98 4.35 16.40
CA THR A 221 2.29 5.53 16.92
C THR A 221 0.79 5.31 16.91
N TRP A 222 0.15 5.50 18.05
CA TRP A 222 -1.29 5.45 18.17
C TRP A 222 -1.93 6.81 17.83
N PHE A 223 -3.01 6.78 17.08
CA PHE A 223 -3.90 7.91 16.83
C PHE A 223 -5.33 7.40 16.69
N GLU A 224 -6.32 8.28 16.76
CA GLU A 224 -7.73 7.95 16.54
C GLU A 224 -8.12 8.31 15.11
N SER A 225 -9.00 7.52 14.49
CA SER A 225 -9.55 7.82 13.17
C SER A 225 -10.96 7.23 13.00
N ASN A 226 -11.78 7.96 12.21
CA ASN A 226 -13.10 7.53 11.75
C ASN A 226 -13.30 7.84 10.26
N THR A 227 -12.22 7.84 9.47
CA THR A 227 -12.29 8.22 8.06
C THR A 227 -12.76 7.06 7.18
N ALA A 228 -13.50 7.37 6.12
CA ALA A 228 -14.14 6.39 5.23
C ALA A 228 -13.17 5.60 4.34
N ASP A 229 -11.92 6.03 4.26
CA ASP A 229 -10.87 5.41 3.44
C ASP A 229 -10.15 4.27 4.14
N GLY A 230 -10.16 4.19 5.51
CA GLY A 230 -9.28 3.24 6.19
C GLY A 230 -9.57 2.91 7.65
N ALA A 231 -10.60 3.47 8.32
CA ALA A 231 -10.71 3.42 9.77
C ALA A 231 -11.38 2.16 10.36
N ILE A 232 -11.76 1.17 9.57
CA ILE A 232 -12.42 -0.03 10.10
C ILE A 232 -11.42 -0.93 10.84
N CYS A 233 -11.84 -1.43 12.02
CA CYS A 233 -11.17 -2.52 12.71
C CYS A 233 -12.01 -3.78 12.64
N SER A 234 -11.38 -4.92 12.39
CA SER A 234 -12.08 -6.20 12.26
C SER A 234 -11.20 -7.38 12.69
N ASN A 235 -11.78 -8.56 12.75
CA ASN A 235 -11.08 -9.84 12.97
C ASN A 235 -11.27 -10.79 11.79
N ALA A 236 -10.60 -11.93 11.83
CA ALA A 236 -10.63 -12.89 10.74
C ALA A 236 -12.04 -13.47 10.47
N GLU A 237 -12.84 -13.70 11.51
CA GLU A 237 -14.18 -14.28 11.39
C GLU A 237 -15.18 -13.29 10.78
N ASP A 238 -15.19 -12.04 11.23
CA ASP A 238 -16.07 -11.02 10.67
C ASP A 238 -15.69 -10.70 9.22
N MET A 239 -14.40 -10.66 8.92
CA MET A 239 -13.94 -10.51 7.53
C MET A 239 -14.31 -11.72 6.66
N CYS A 240 -14.34 -12.94 7.21
CA CYS A 240 -14.90 -14.09 6.50
C CYS A 240 -16.39 -13.91 6.17
N ARG A 241 -17.20 -13.33 7.07
CA ARG A 241 -18.62 -13.01 6.79
C ARG A 241 -18.75 -11.95 5.70
N TYR A 242 -17.88 -10.94 5.74
CA TYR A 242 -17.83 -9.93 4.68
C TYR A 242 -17.46 -10.55 3.33
N LEU A 243 -16.46 -11.43 3.30
CA LEU A 243 -16.09 -12.19 2.10
C LEU A 243 -17.24 -13.07 1.58
N GLN A 244 -18.03 -13.69 2.47
CA GLN A 244 -19.20 -14.49 2.07
C GLN A 244 -20.23 -13.63 1.32
N MET A 245 -20.45 -12.38 1.76
CA MET A 245 -21.33 -11.45 1.04
C MET A 245 -20.80 -11.16 -0.37
N LEU A 246 -19.50 -10.90 -0.52
CA LEU A 246 -18.88 -10.69 -1.83
C LEU A 246 -18.97 -11.94 -2.72
N LEU A 247 -18.68 -13.13 -2.20
CA LEU A 247 -18.77 -14.42 -2.89
C LEU A 247 -20.21 -14.79 -3.28
N GLN A 248 -21.19 -14.24 -2.58
CA GLN A 248 -22.64 -14.37 -2.90
C GLN A 248 -23.17 -13.18 -3.70
N ARG A 249 -22.26 -12.43 -4.35
CA ARG A 249 -22.57 -11.30 -5.25
C ARG A 249 -23.44 -10.23 -4.61
N GLY A 250 -23.03 -9.79 -3.40
CA GLY A 250 -23.69 -8.69 -2.68
C GLY A 250 -24.96 -9.10 -1.93
N GLN A 251 -25.25 -10.41 -1.80
CA GLN A 251 -26.47 -10.89 -1.17
C GLN A 251 -26.64 -10.30 0.25
N GLY A 252 -27.81 -9.72 0.49
CA GLY A 252 -28.18 -9.10 1.76
C GLY A 252 -27.83 -7.61 1.86
N LEU A 253 -26.97 -7.07 0.99
CA LEU A 253 -26.59 -5.66 1.00
C LEU A 253 -26.89 -4.92 -0.31
N LEU A 254 -26.64 -5.56 -1.45
CA LEU A 254 -26.75 -4.95 -2.78
C LEU A 254 -27.65 -5.78 -3.69
N LYS A 255 -28.33 -5.13 -4.64
CA LYS A 255 -28.93 -5.80 -5.78
C LYS A 255 -27.85 -6.34 -6.72
N PRO A 256 -28.13 -7.41 -7.48
CA PRO A 256 -27.15 -7.97 -8.42
C PRO A 256 -26.54 -6.94 -9.37
N GLN A 257 -27.35 -6.01 -9.88
CA GLN A 257 -26.87 -4.97 -10.79
C GLN A 257 -25.87 -4.01 -10.13
N SER A 258 -26.08 -3.65 -8.87
CA SER A 258 -25.17 -2.78 -8.13
C SER A 258 -23.87 -3.52 -7.75
N PHE A 259 -23.97 -4.83 -7.49
CA PHE A 259 -22.78 -5.64 -7.27
C PHE A 259 -21.94 -5.75 -8.55
N GLU A 260 -22.55 -5.99 -9.71
CA GLU A 260 -21.81 -5.96 -10.98
C GLU A 260 -21.15 -4.59 -11.23
N GLN A 261 -21.82 -3.48 -10.88
CA GLN A 261 -21.19 -2.15 -10.92
C GLN A 261 -19.98 -2.02 -9.99
N LEU A 262 -20.04 -2.62 -8.79
CA LEU A 262 -18.96 -2.58 -7.80
C LEU A 262 -17.67 -3.21 -8.33
N ILE A 263 -17.81 -4.32 -9.05
CA ILE A 263 -16.68 -5.15 -9.51
C ILE A 263 -16.31 -4.95 -10.99
N ASP A 264 -17.10 -4.18 -11.74
CA ASP A 264 -16.82 -3.88 -13.14
C ASP A 264 -15.42 -3.23 -13.26
N PRO A 265 -14.53 -3.74 -14.12
CA PRO A 265 -13.20 -3.16 -14.30
C PRO A 265 -13.30 -1.79 -14.97
N VAL A 266 -13.25 -0.72 -14.18
CA VAL A 266 -13.38 0.67 -14.65
C VAL A 266 -12.10 1.15 -15.33
N ILE A 267 -10.95 0.85 -14.71
CA ILE A 267 -9.66 1.35 -15.17
C ILE A 267 -8.57 0.29 -14.95
N ALA A 268 -7.63 0.19 -15.88
CA ALA A 268 -6.43 -0.64 -15.70
C ALA A 268 -5.50 0.00 -14.66
N THR A 269 -4.83 -0.85 -13.86
CA THR A 269 -3.82 -0.42 -12.90
C THR A 269 -2.44 -0.71 -13.46
N GLU A 270 -1.49 0.22 -13.28
CA GLU A 270 -0.21 0.15 -13.99
C GLU A 270 0.74 -0.94 -13.47
N ASP A 271 0.70 -1.22 -12.17
CA ASP A 271 1.70 -2.07 -11.54
C ASP A 271 1.33 -3.56 -11.43
N GLY A 272 0.06 -3.92 -11.67
CA GLY A 272 -0.43 -5.29 -11.53
C GLY A 272 -0.23 -5.91 -10.14
N THR A 273 0.37 -5.16 -9.20
CA THR A 273 0.78 -5.67 -7.88
C THR A 273 -0.42 -6.10 -7.06
N HIS A 274 -1.50 -5.32 -7.09
CA HIS A 274 -2.72 -5.57 -6.34
C HIS A 274 -3.83 -6.16 -7.21
N GLY A 275 -3.84 -5.90 -8.53
CA GLY A 275 -4.80 -6.40 -9.51
C GLY A 275 -4.58 -5.78 -10.87
N ASP A 276 -5.22 -6.33 -11.90
CA ASP A 276 -5.08 -5.86 -13.28
C ASP A 276 -5.91 -4.60 -13.55
N HIS A 277 -7.04 -4.45 -12.82
CA HIS A 277 -7.97 -3.33 -12.94
C HIS A 277 -8.53 -2.94 -11.57
N TYR A 278 -9.08 -1.74 -11.51
CA TYR A 278 -9.82 -1.25 -10.35
C TYR A 278 -11.29 -0.98 -10.72
N GLY A 279 -12.20 -1.44 -9.85
CA GLY A 279 -13.63 -1.17 -9.94
C GLY A 279 -14.04 0.01 -9.06
N LEU A 280 -15.11 -0.14 -8.29
CA LEU A 280 -15.56 0.87 -7.34
C LEU A 280 -15.21 0.47 -5.90
N GLY A 281 -13.91 0.53 -5.56
CA GLY A 281 -13.41 0.19 -4.22
C GLY A 281 -12.85 -1.23 -4.07
N LEU A 282 -12.66 -1.95 -5.16
CA LEU A 282 -12.04 -3.26 -5.21
C LEU A 282 -11.13 -3.37 -6.44
N PHE A 283 -10.01 -4.03 -6.28
CA PHE A 283 -9.21 -4.55 -7.39
C PHE A 283 -9.90 -5.78 -7.99
N THR A 284 -9.73 -5.97 -9.29
CA THR A 284 -10.15 -7.16 -10.03
C THR A 284 -8.98 -7.70 -10.82
N MET A 285 -8.82 -9.02 -10.84
CA MET A 285 -7.69 -9.69 -11.49
C MET A 285 -8.07 -11.08 -11.96
N GLN A 286 -7.26 -11.61 -12.88
CA GLN A 286 -7.31 -13.01 -13.29
C GLN A 286 -6.10 -13.76 -12.69
N VAL A 287 -6.36 -14.79 -11.89
CA VAL A 287 -5.33 -15.63 -11.29
C VAL A 287 -5.63 -17.09 -11.61
N ASP A 288 -4.73 -17.76 -12.33
CA ASP A 288 -4.88 -19.18 -12.76
C ASP A 288 -6.21 -19.45 -13.49
N GLY A 289 -6.75 -18.45 -14.20
CA GLY A 289 -8.01 -18.52 -14.94
C GLY A 289 -9.28 -18.27 -14.09
N HIS A 290 -9.12 -17.88 -12.83
CA HIS A 290 -10.21 -17.51 -11.93
C HIS A 290 -10.37 -16.00 -11.84
N HIS A 291 -11.61 -15.53 -11.76
CA HIS A 291 -11.94 -14.12 -11.53
C HIS A 291 -11.89 -13.83 -10.03
N ILE A 292 -10.88 -13.08 -9.63
CA ILE A 292 -10.62 -12.69 -8.25
C ILE A 292 -10.93 -11.21 -8.08
N ILE A 293 -11.61 -10.88 -6.98
CA ILE A 293 -11.74 -9.50 -6.50
C ILE A 293 -11.11 -9.39 -5.11
N GLY A 294 -10.61 -8.23 -4.75
CA GLY A 294 -9.98 -8.06 -3.44
C GLY A 294 -9.50 -6.65 -3.19
N HIS A 295 -8.90 -6.45 -2.04
CA HIS A 295 -8.21 -5.22 -1.68
C HIS A 295 -7.18 -5.48 -0.60
N SER A 296 -6.03 -4.83 -0.67
CA SER A 296 -5.07 -4.77 0.43
C SER A 296 -5.37 -3.59 1.35
N GLY A 297 -4.82 -3.60 2.54
CA GLY A 297 -4.96 -2.52 3.50
C GLY A 297 -3.68 -2.26 4.27
N GLY A 298 -3.35 -0.99 4.43
CA GLY A 298 -2.25 -0.53 5.27
C GLY A 298 -2.76 0.49 6.28
N MET A 299 -2.32 0.34 7.52
CA MET A 299 -2.47 1.30 8.61
C MET A 299 -1.14 1.41 9.35
N VAL A 300 -0.97 2.47 10.13
CA VAL A 300 0.24 2.63 10.94
C VAL A 300 0.36 1.47 11.92
N GLY A 301 1.24 0.52 11.59
CA GLY A 301 1.45 -0.70 12.38
C GLY A 301 0.60 -1.92 12.00
N PHE A 302 -0.18 -1.86 10.94
CA PHE A 302 -1.00 -2.99 10.48
C PHE A 302 -0.97 -3.10 8.97
N THR A 303 -0.98 -4.34 8.46
CA THR A 303 -1.26 -4.60 7.05
C THR A 303 -2.29 -5.74 6.92
N ALA A 304 -3.07 -5.69 5.85
CA ALA A 304 -4.13 -6.64 5.58
C ALA A 304 -4.22 -6.95 4.08
N ASP A 305 -4.72 -8.12 3.73
CA ASP A 305 -5.07 -8.47 2.36
C ASP A 305 -6.31 -9.35 2.34
N MET A 306 -7.20 -9.11 1.38
CA MET A 306 -8.47 -9.80 1.24
C MET A 306 -8.70 -10.18 -0.22
N LEU A 307 -8.98 -11.46 -0.48
CA LEU A 307 -9.25 -12.00 -1.82
C LEU A 307 -10.55 -12.81 -1.82
N ALA A 308 -11.38 -12.62 -2.83
CA ALA A 308 -12.58 -13.41 -3.10
C ALA A 308 -12.54 -13.97 -4.52
N ASP A 309 -12.45 -15.27 -4.64
CA ASP A 309 -12.53 -16.01 -5.90
C ASP A 309 -14.00 -16.27 -6.25
N LEU A 310 -14.52 -15.53 -7.20
CA LEU A 310 -15.92 -15.57 -7.59
C LEU A 310 -16.30 -16.88 -8.30
N ASP A 311 -15.35 -17.57 -8.92
CA ASP A 311 -15.57 -18.80 -9.66
C ASP A 311 -15.60 -20.00 -8.70
N SER A 312 -14.57 -20.21 -7.91
CA SER A 312 -14.53 -21.30 -6.93
C SER A 312 -15.42 -21.05 -5.71
N GLY A 313 -15.66 -19.80 -5.36
CA GLY A 313 -16.40 -19.41 -4.16
C GLY A 313 -15.56 -19.43 -2.89
N LEU A 314 -14.24 -19.42 -3.02
CA LEU A 314 -13.30 -19.28 -1.89
C LEU A 314 -13.00 -17.83 -1.58
N GLY A 315 -12.85 -17.54 -0.29
CA GLY A 315 -12.34 -16.25 0.18
C GLY A 315 -11.22 -16.44 1.20
N VAL A 316 -10.26 -15.55 1.16
CA VAL A 316 -9.11 -15.51 2.08
C VAL A 316 -8.93 -14.10 2.59
N VAL A 317 -8.71 -13.95 3.88
CA VAL A 317 -8.26 -12.71 4.50
C VAL A 317 -7.03 -12.99 5.36
N VAL A 318 -6.03 -12.12 5.28
CA VAL A 318 -4.82 -12.15 6.10
C VAL A 318 -4.67 -10.79 6.78
N LEU A 319 -4.53 -10.80 8.09
CA LEU A 319 -4.39 -9.61 8.93
C LEU A 319 -3.08 -9.72 9.72
N THR A 320 -2.30 -8.66 9.75
CA THR A 320 -1.03 -8.63 10.48
C THR A 320 -0.92 -7.38 11.35
N ASN A 321 -0.16 -7.46 12.43
CA ASN A 321 0.13 -6.33 13.30
C ASN A 321 1.56 -5.78 13.08
N GLY A 322 1.96 -5.64 11.82
CA GLY A 322 3.25 -5.09 11.42
C GLY A 322 3.29 -4.78 9.92
N PRO A 323 4.41 -4.21 9.43
CA PRO A 323 4.62 -3.86 8.02
C PRO A 323 4.99 -5.09 7.17
N ALA A 324 4.15 -6.13 7.19
CA ALA A 324 4.31 -7.35 6.41
C ALA A 324 3.70 -7.22 5.01
N GLU A 325 3.93 -8.23 4.17
CA GLU A 325 3.28 -8.39 2.86
C GLU A 325 2.24 -9.52 2.90
N PRO A 326 1.04 -9.30 3.45
CA PRO A 326 0.03 -10.33 3.63
C PRO A 326 -0.47 -10.92 2.32
N SER A 327 -0.36 -10.19 1.19
CA SER A 327 -0.76 -10.64 -0.15
C SER A 327 -0.02 -11.90 -0.62
N LYS A 328 1.22 -12.13 -0.19
CA LYS A 328 1.97 -13.36 -0.48
C LYS A 328 1.31 -14.59 0.18
N ILE A 329 0.83 -14.42 1.41
CA ILE A 329 0.16 -15.48 2.16
C ILE A 329 -1.25 -15.71 1.60
N SER A 330 -2.03 -14.66 1.34
CA SER A 330 -3.40 -14.77 0.85
C SER A 330 -3.48 -15.41 -0.53
N ARG A 331 -2.61 -15.00 -1.46
CA ARG A 331 -2.51 -15.60 -2.81
C ARG A 331 -2.11 -17.07 -2.74
N TYR A 332 -1.10 -17.41 -1.92
CA TYR A 332 -0.72 -18.80 -1.73
C TYR A 332 -1.85 -19.63 -1.13
N ALA A 333 -2.51 -19.12 -0.07
CA ALA A 333 -3.64 -19.80 0.55
C ALA A 333 -4.77 -20.05 -0.44
N LEU A 334 -5.12 -19.05 -1.26
CA LEU A 334 -6.15 -19.19 -2.29
C LEU A 334 -5.81 -20.30 -3.30
N ARG A 335 -4.59 -20.29 -3.84
CA ARG A 335 -4.10 -21.34 -4.77
C ARG A 335 -4.08 -22.74 -4.11
N LEU A 336 -3.62 -22.82 -2.87
CA LEU A 336 -3.54 -24.06 -2.10
C LEU A 336 -4.93 -24.68 -1.89
N PHE A 337 -5.92 -23.87 -1.50
CA PHE A 337 -7.28 -24.34 -1.26
C PHE A 337 -8.04 -24.63 -2.54
N ASN A 338 -7.83 -23.86 -3.63
CA ASN A 338 -8.37 -24.17 -4.95
C ASN A 338 -7.87 -25.52 -5.46
N ALA A 339 -6.55 -25.75 -5.42
CA ALA A 339 -5.96 -27.03 -5.81
C ALA A 339 -6.54 -28.21 -5.00
N ALA A 340 -6.75 -28.02 -3.68
CA ALA A 340 -7.33 -29.03 -2.83
C ALA A 340 -8.80 -29.34 -3.17
N LEU A 341 -9.60 -28.32 -3.50
CA LEU A 341 -11.01 -28.48 -3.92
C LEU A 341 -11.11 -29.20 -5.28
N GLU A 342 -10.24 -28.87 -6.20
CA GLU A 342 -10.17 -29.48 -7.51
C GLU A 342 -9.51 -30.85 -7.53
N GLY A 343 -8.92 -31.30 -6.41
CA GLY A 343 -8.19 -32.58 -6.31
C GLY A 343 -6.88 -32.60 -7.07
N LYS A 344 -6.30 -31.44 -7.32
CA LYS A 344 -4.99 -31.24 -7.95
C LYS A 344 -3.86 -31.43 -6.93
N GLU A 345 -2.63 -31.53 -7.42
CA GLU A 345 -1.43 -31.48 -6.58
C GLU A 345 -1.34 -30.12 -5.88
N LEU A 346 -1.00 -30.16 -4.58
CA LEU A 346 -0.91 -28.94 -3.80
C LEU A 346 0.34 -28.15 -4.18
N PRO A 347 0.24 -26.85 -4.50
CA PRO A 347 1.37 -26.03 -4.88
C PRO A 347 2.39 -25.90 -3.75
N ASP A 348 3.66 -25.80 -4.09
CA ASP A 348 4.69 -25.42 -3.13
C ASP A 348 4.66 -23.90 -2.91
N TYR A 349 5.04 -23.48 -1.69
CA TYR A 349 5.29 -22.09 -1.40
C TYR A 349 6.64 -21.69 -2.02
N SER A 350 6.63 -20.81 -2.98
CA SER A 350 7.85 -20.24 -3.55
C SER A 350 8.18 -18.92 -2.83
N GLU A 351 9.40 -18.81 -2.34
CA GLU A 351 9.95 -17.53 -1.96
C GLU A 351 10.27 -16.73 -3.23
N ASP A 352 10.10 -15.41 -3.17
CA ASP A 352 10.48 -14.55 -4.28
C ASP A 352 11.99 -14.66 -4.51
N LYS A 353 12.34 -15.10 -5.68
CA LYS A 353 13.73 -15.19 -6.13
C LYS A 353 13.90 -14.18 -7.23
N PRO A 354 15.05 -13.48 -7.28
CA PRO A 354 15.29 -12.59 -8.39
C PRO A 354 15.26 -13.38 -9.70
N ASP A 355 14.37 -12.99 -10.59
CA ASP A 355 14.41 -13.48 -11.95
C ASP A 355 15.77 -13.10 -12.54
N ASN A 356 16.52 -14.08 -13.08
CA ASN A 356 17.81 -13.88 -13.70
C ASN A 356 18.90 -13.24 -12.83
N ALA A 357 19.16 -13.80 -11.64
CA ALA A 357 20.26 -13.35 -10.76
C ALA A 357 21.61 -13.17 -11.51
N SER A 358 21.82 -13.93 -12.59
CA SER A 358 23.01 -13.84 -13.46
C SER A 358 23.16 -12.48 -14.16
N ASP A 359 22.08 -11.74 -14.40
CA ASP A 359 22.14 -10.45 -15.11
C ASP A 359 22.88 -9.38 -14.29
N TYR A 360 22.81 -9.51 -12.96
CA TYR A 360 23.42 -8.58 -12.02
C TYR A 360 24.88 -8.87 -11.69
N VAL A 361 25.41 -10.05 -12.08
CA VAL A 361 26.76 -10.49 -11.73
C VAL A 361 27.81 -9.56 -12.31
N GLY A 362 28.69 -9.02 -11.46
CA GLY A 362 29.78 -8.14 -11.89
C GLY A 362 30.39 -7.36 -10.75
N THR A 363 31.48 -6.66 -11.04
CA THR A 363 32.08 -5.71 -10.12
C THR A 363 31.63 -4.29 -10.48
N TYR A 364 31.21 -3.53 -9.47
CA TYR A 364 30.66 -2.19 -9.58
C TYR A 364 31.56 -1.21 -8.85
N ARG A 365 31.90 -0.06 -9.46
CA ARG A 365 32.89 0.91 -8.95
C ARG A 365 32.34 2.32 -8.92
N CYS A 366 32.62 3.00 -7.79
CA CYS A 366 32.38 4.43 -7.61
C CYS A 366 33.63 5.05 -6.96
N GLY A 367 34.47 5.76 -7.72
CA GLY A 367 35.78 6.23 -7.25
C GLY A 367 36.67 5.07 -6.73
N ASP A 368 37.10 5.18 -5.47
CA ASP A 368 37.93 4.15 -4.82
C ASP A 368 37.10 3.01 -4.19
N GLN A 369 35.79 3.13 -4.17
CA GLN A 369 34.89 2.10 -3.62
C GLN A 369 34.46 1.11 -4.68
N SER A 370 34.30 -0.14 -4.29
CA SER A 370 33.77 -1.18 -5.16
C SER A 370 33.12 -2.31 -4.37
N PHE A 371 32.13 -2.96 -4.98
CA PHE A 371 31.55 -4.22 -4.52
C PHE A 371 31.38 -5.17 -5.69
N THR A 372 31.21 -6.46 -5.41
CA THR A 372 30.97 -7.48 -6.44
C THR A 372 29.67 -8.21 -6.15
N LEU A 373 28.82 -8.32 -7.17
CA LEU A 373 27.63 -9.17 -7.14
C LEU A 373 27.94 -10.53 -7.75
N LYS A 374 27.51 -11.58 -7.06
CA LYS A 374 27.65 -12.99 -7.48
C LYS A 374 26.30 -13.68 -7.44
N ALA A 375 26.07 -14.61 -8.34
CA ALA A 375 24.93 -15.52 -8.28
C ALA A 375 25.35 -16.87 -7.69
N ASP A 376 24.56 -17.36 -6.72
CA ASP A 376 24.65 -18.70 -6.16
C ASP A 376 23.29 -19.37 -6.28
N ASP A 377 23.16 -20.31 -7.21
CA ASP A 377 21.89 -20.89 -7.67
C ASP A 377 20.91 -19.79 -8.13
N SER A 378 19.92 -19.48 -7.31
CA SER A 378 18.92 -18.42 -7.57
C SER A 378 19.05 -17.24 -6.61
N ARG A 379 20.13 -17.17 -5.81
CA ARG A 379 20.37 -16.08 -4.87
C ARG A 379 21.41 -15.11 -5.42
N LEU A 380 21.17 -13.82 -5.19
CA LEU A 380 22.16 -12.78 -5.46
C LEU A 380 22.92 -12.48 -4.16
N LEU A 381 24.24 -12.48 -4.24
CA LEU A 381 25.14 -12.23 -3.12
C LEU A 381 25.95 -10.98 -3.41
N LEU A 382 26.16 -10.14 -2.40
CA LEU A 382 27.03 -8.97 -2.45
C LEU A 382 28.30 -9.26 -1.64
N ASP A 383 29.46 -9.16 -2.33
CA ASP A 383 30.77 -9.15 -1.67
C ASP A 383 31.24 -7.70 -1.51
N PHE A 384 31.41 -7.28 -0.28
CA PHE A 384 31.94 -5.98 0.07
C PHE A 384 32.97 -6.12 1.20
N GLU A 385 34.18 -5.54 1.01
CA GLU A 385 35.33 -5.70 1.90
C GLU A 385 35.66 -7.19 2.14
N SER A 386 35.37 -7.74 3.30
CA SER A 386 35.60 -9.16 3.63
C SER A 386 34.33 -9.93 3.93
N ASN A 387 33.17 -9.35 3.60
CA ASN A 387 31.86 -9.89 3.92
C ASN A 387 31.12 -10.27 2.63
N THR A 388 30.43 -11.41 2.65
CA THR A 388 29.47 -11.83 1.64
C THR A 388 28.10 -11.91 2.28
N VAL A 389 27.13 -11.16 1.75
CA VAL A 389 25.75 -11.13 2.27
C VAL A 389 24.74 -11.43 1.16
N PRO A 390 23.66 -12.17 1.45
CA PRO A 390 22.59 -12.39 0.50
C PRO A 390 21.73 -11.14 0.39
N LEU A 391 21.34 -10.79 -0.84
CA LEU A 391 20.39 -9.74 -1.10
C LEU A 391 18.95 -10.29 -1.10
N SER A 392 18.02 -9.47 -0.63
CA SER A 392 16.59 -9.71 -0.78
C SER A 392 16.03 -8.77 -1.84
N GLN A 393 15.29 -9.30 -2.79
CA GLN A 393 14.63 -8.47 -3.80
C GLN A 393 13.50 -7.68 -3.13
N PHE A 394 13.53 -6.36 -3.30
CA PHE A 394 12.50 -5.43 -2.81
C PHE A 394 11.44 -5.19 -3.89
N LYS A 395 11.92 -4.86 -5.10
CA LYS A 395 11.16 -4.68 -6.34
C LYS A 395 12.04 -5.12 -7.52
N PRO A 396 11.53 -5.19 -8.74
CA PRO A 396 12.39 -5.38 -9.93
C PRO A 396 13.55 -4.37 -9.93
N ASP A 397 14.76 -4.84 -10.10
CA ASP A 397 15.98 -4.04 -10.07
C ASP A 397 16.25 -3.25 -8.77
N ARG A 398 15.64 -3.65 -7.65
CA ARG A 398 15.83 -3.06 -6.31
C ARG A 398 16.08 -4.14 -5.28
N PHE A 399 17.11 -3.96 -4.46
CA PHE A 399 17.54 -4.96 -3.48
C PHE A 399 17.78 -4.36 -2.10
N LEU A 400 17.36 -5.07 -1.07
CA LEU A 400 17.73 -4.84 0.31
C LEU A 400 19.07 -5.52 0.58
N VAL A 401 20.00 -4.80 1.18
CA VAL A 401 21.35 -5.30 1.46
C VAL A 401 21.56 -5.38 2.98
N PRO A 402 21.63 -6.58 3.58
CA PRO A 402 21.82 -6.74 5.01
C PRO A 402 23.29 -6.51 5.44
N HIS A 403 23.81 -5.32 5.15
CA HIS A 403 25.18 -4.91 5.49
C HIS A 403 25.20 -3.47 5.99
N PRO A 404 25.88 -3.14 7.11
CA PRO A 404 25.87 -1.80 7.71
C PRO A 404 26.24 -0.65 6.76
N ALA A 405 27.13 -0.89 5.80
CA ALA A 405 27.50 0.11 4.80
C ALA A 405 26.40 0.42 3.78
N PHE A 406 25.36 -0.41 3.71
CA PHE A 406 24.28 -0.32 2.73
C PHE A 406 22.88 -0.26 3.37
N GLU A 407 22.77 0.06 4.65
CA GLU A 407 21.49 0.00 5.36
C GLU A 407 20.56 1.20 5.11
N MET A 408 21.09 2.32 4.59
CA MET A 408 20.34 3.59 4.47
C MET A 408 19.44 3.66 3.23
N PHE A 409 19.71 2.87 2.20
CA PHE A 409 19.01 2.89 0.94
C PHE A 409 18.86 1.49 0.37
N THR A 410 17.90 1.30 -0.53
CA THR A 410 17.90 0.12 -1.42
C THR A 410 19.04 0.24 -2.43
N LEU A 411 19.62 -0.89 -2.81
CA LEU A 411 20.54 -0.96 -3.94
C LEU A 411 19.70 -1.06 -5.22
N ARG A 412 19.73 -0.01 -6.04
CA ARG A 412 19.03 0.02 -7.32
C ARG A 412 19.98 -0.34 -8.47
N MET A 413 19.47 -1.07 -9.45
CA MET A 413 20.24 -1.45 -10.65
C MET A 413 19.72 -0.66 -11.83
N GLY A 414 20.65 -0.02 -12.56
CA GLY A 414 20.36 0.70 -13.79
C GLY A 414 20.60 -0.17 -15.01
N ARG A 415 19.72 -0.08 -16.01
CA ARG A 415 19.82 -0.83 -17.27
C ARG A 415 19.98 0.11 -18.46
N GLU A 416 20.78 -0.35 -19.44
CA GLU A 416 20.88 0.22 -20.77
C GLU A 416 20.75 -0.94 -21.77
N ASP A 417 19.85 -0.84 -22.75
CA ASP A 417 19.51 -1.92 -23.69
C ASP A 417 19.29 -3.27 -22.99
N GLU A 418 18.46 -3.30 -21.93
CA GLU A 418 18.14 -4.44 -21.07
C GLU A 418 19.31 -5.01 -20.24
N LYS A 419 20.54 -4.52 -20.42
CA LYS A 419 21.71 -4.95 -19.66
C LYS A 419 21.90 -4.08 -18.43
N VAL A 420 22.18 -4.72 -17.30
CA VAL A 420 22.58 -4.02 -16.08
C VAL A 420 23.96 -3.40 -16.28
N THR A 421 24.04 -2.07 -16.25
CA THR A 421 25.27 -1.30 -16.51
C THR A 421 25.80 -0.60 -15.28
N GLU A 422 24.92 -0.34 -14.30
CA GLU A 422 25.27 0.41 -13.12
C GLU A 422 24.44 -0.02 -11.89
N ALA A 423 24.89 0.42 -10.72
CA ALA A 423 24.15 0.35 -9.48
C ALA A 423 24.14 1.71 -8.80
N GLY A 424 23.03 2.07 -8.17
CA GLY A 424 22.86 3.29 -7.39
C GLY A 424 22.62 2.98 -5.92
N TRP A 425 23.30 3.73 -5.04
CA TRP A 425 23.05 3.67 -3.61
C TRP A 425 23.01 5.09 -3.04
N GLY A 426 21.81 5.58 -2.72
CA GLY A 426 21.61 7.00 -2.42
C GLY A 426 22.04 7.89 -3.59
N ALA A 427 23.02 8.76 -3.36
CA ALA A 427 23.62 9.63 -4.38
C ALA A 427 24.77 8.94 -5.15
N ASP A 428 25.31 7.84 -4.64
CA ASP A 428 26.48 7.18 -5.20
C ASP A 428 26.10 6.34 -6.41
N ARG A 429 26.88 6.49 -7.49
CA ARG A 429 26.73 5.78 -8.74
C ARG A 429 27.92 4.85 -8.97
N TYR A 430 27.65 3.57 -8.98
CA TYR A 430 28.64 2.51 -9.22
C TYR A 430 28.50 2.00 -10.65
N ILE A 431 29.53 2.17 -11.48
CA ILE A 431 29.56 1.67 -12.86
C ILE A 431 30.07 0.22 -12.85
N ARG A 432 29.37 -0.65 -13.55
CA ARG A 432 29.76 -2.06 -13.73
C ARG A 432 31.00 -2.15 -14.62
N ASP A 433 31.98 -2.99 -14.26
CA ASP A 433 33.18 -3.22 -15.07
C ASP A 433 32.83 -3.63 -16.50
N GLY A 434 33.45 -2.99 -17.47
CA GLY A 434 33.18 -3.18 -18.92
C GLY A 434 32.19 -2.18 -19.53
N PHE A 435 31.61 -1.29 -18.73
CA PHE A 435 30.77 -0.19 -19.20
C PHE A 435 31.48 1.14 -18.95
N GLY A 436 31.17 2.13 -19.81
CA GLY A 436 31.78 3.48 -19.70
C GLY A 436 30.95 4.43 -18.84
N GLU A 437 31.55 5.55 -18.46
CA GLU A 437 30.83 6.67 -17.87
C GLU A 437 29.91 7.31 -18.93
N ILE A 438 28.66 7.59 -18.53
CA ILE A 438 27.73 8.35 -19.38
C ILE A 438 28.04 9.84 -19.21
N THR A 439 28.03 10.60 -20.30
CA THR A 439 28.13 12.07 -20.26
C THR A 439 26.86 12.64 -19.67
N LEU A 440 26.98 13.27 -18.50
CA LEU A 440 25.84 13.87 -17.79
C LEU A 440 25.53 15.26 -18.33
N GLN A 441 24.24 15.58 -18.47
CA GLN A 441 23.80 16.94 -18.75
C GLN A 441 24.02 17.83 -17.53
N GLU A 442 24.24 19.13 -17.74
CA GLU A 442 24.29 20.09 -16.63
C GLU A 442 22.89 20.31 -16.05
N ASN A 443 22.77 20.26 -14.72
CA ASN A 443 21.55 20.59 -14.00
C ASN A 443 21.53 22.10 -13.64
N PRO A 444 20.35 22.69 -13.41
CA PRO A 444 20.24 24.05 -12.89
C PRO A 444 20.97 24.17 -11.55
N ALA A 445 21.78 25.21 -11.37
CA ALA A 445 22.58 25.42 -10.14
C ALA A 445 21.72 25.52 -8.87
N GLU A 446 20.47 25.96 -9.00
CA GLU A 446 19.50 26.03 -7.90
C GLU A 446 19.13 24.67 -7.34
N TRP A 447 19.29 23.57 -8.09
CA TRP A 447 18.99 22.23 -7.61
C TRP A 447 19.93 21.76 -6.47
N ASP A 448 21.10 22.34 -6.34
CA ASP A 448 22.04 22.04 -5.23
C ASP A 448 21.47 22.44 -3.86
N ALA A 449 20.40 23.21 -3.82
CA ALA A 449 19.71 23.61 -2.61
C ALA A 449 18.79 22.51 -2.03
N TYR A 450 18.29 21.59 -2.88
CA TYR A 450 17.20 20.67 -2.50
C TYR A 450 17.65 19.35 -1.86
N PRO A 451 18.80 18.71 -2.23
CA PRO A 451 19.23 17.47 -1.60
C PRO A 451 19.31 17.60 -0.08
N GLY A 452 18.70 16.64 0.63
CA GLY A 452 18.64 16.63 2.09
C GLY A 452 17.65 15.62 2.64
N HIS A 453 17.59 15.55 3.97
CA HIS A 453 16.63 14.73 4.70
C HIS A 453 15.53 15.64 5.26
N TYR A 454 14.29 15.35 4.97
CA TYR A 454 13.11 16.11 5.38
C TYR A 454 12.22 15.26 6.27
N ARG A 455 11.74 15.82 7.38
CA ARG A 455 10.94 15.12 8.39
C ARG A 455 9.70 15.91 8.80
N SER A 456 8.66 15.15 9.18
CA SER A 456 7.45 15.69 9.81
C SER A 456 7.04 14.82 11.00
N HIS A 457 5.94 15.18 11.66
CA HIS A 457 5.30 14.36 12.70
C HIS A 457 4.18 13.48 12.14
N ASN A 458 4.02 13.42 10.83
CA ASN A 458 3.04 12.55 10.18
C ASN A 458 3.38 11.08 10.46
N PRO A 459 2.52 10.30 11.15
CA PRO A 459 2.82 8.92 11.48
C PRO A 459 2.79 7.97 10.26
N TRP A 460 2.15 8.42 9.17
CA TRP A 460 2.07 7.65 7.93
C TRP A 460 3.32 7.82 7.08
N PHE A 461 3.85 9.04 7.05
CA PHE A 461 4.97 9.40 6.19
C PHE A 461 5.88 10.37 6.96
N SER A 462 6.72 9.82 7.85
CA SER A 462 7.50 10.62 8.80
C SER A 462 8.66 11.37 8.16
N ASN A 463 9.18 10.86 7.05
CA ASN A 463 10.35 11.45 6.40
C ASN A 463 10.58 10.95 4.97
N PHE A 464 11.40 11.69 4.24
CA PHE A 464 11.95 11.32 2.95
C PHE A 464 13.32 11.97 2.75
N ARG A 465 14.04 11.48 1.76
CA ARG A 465 15.32 12.06 1.33
C ARG A 465 15.24 12.52 -0.12
N ILE A 466 15.90 13.64 -0.40
CA ILE A 466 16.18 14.07 -1.77
C ILE A 466 17.66 13.89 -2.00
N VAL A 467 18.03 13.17 -3.02
CA VAL A 467 19.42 12.97 -3.43
C VAL A 467 19.64 13.47 -4.85
N MET A 468 20.87 13.89 -5.15
CA MET A 468 21.30 14.19 -6.51
C MET A 468 21.94 12.90 -7.06
N TYR A 469 21.24 12.21 -7.95
CA TYR A 469 21.75 11.03 -8.62
C TYR A 469 21.83 11.28 -10.12
N ASN A 470 23.00 11.07 -10.70
CA ASN A 470 23.18 11.23 -12.13
C ASN A 470 22.72 12.61 -12.63
N ARG A 471 22.93 13.67 -11.83
CA ARG A 471 22.47 15.06 -12.06
C ARG A 471 20.95 15.23 -12.15
N THR A 472 20.19 14.27 -11.64
CA THR A 472 18.75 14.34 -11.49
C THR A 472 18.40 14.32 -10.01
N LEU A 473 17.39 15.06 -9.61
CA LEU A 473 16.85 14.99 -8.26
C LEU A 473 16.00 13.74 -8.15
N VAL A 474 16.28 12.93 -7.12
CA VAL A 474 15.55 11.71 -6.81
C VAL A 474 14.96 11.83 -5.41
N PHE A 475 13.66 11.59 -5.32
CA PHE A 475 12.93 11.45 -4.08
C PHE A 475 13.09 9.99 -3.60
N ILE A 476 13.43 9.79 -2.33
CA ILE A 476 13.53 8.46 -1.71
C ILE A 476 12.65 8.49 -0.47
N ASP A 477 11.67 7.63 -0.41
CA ASP A 477 10.76 7.52 0.71
C ASP A 477 11.37 6.78 1.91
N GLN A 478 10.62 6.73 3.02
CA GLN A 478 11.04 6.05 4.25
C GLN A 478 11.18 4.52 4.11
N MET A 479 10.57 3.92 3.08
CA MET A 479 10.65 2.48 2.79
C MET A 479 11.81 2.16 1.84
N GLY A 480 12.45 3.17 1.25
CA GLY A 480 13.53 3.05 0.28
C GLY A 480 13.08 2.99 -1.17
N ASP A 481 11.82 3.32 -1.44
CA ASP A 481 11.34 3.52 -2.80
C ASP A 481 11.84 4.83 -3.36
N ASP A 482 12.23 4.85 -4.63
CA ASP A 482 12.82 6.01 -5.28
C ASP A 482 12.05 6.44 -6.54
N GLU A 483 11.84 7.75 -6.67
CA GLU A 483 11.10 8.39 -7.77
C GLU A 483 11.89 9.57 -8.33
N THR A 484 11.90 9.73 -9.65
CA THR A 484 12.51 10.88 -10.30
C THR A 484 11.67 12.15 -10.08
N LEU A 485 12.33 13.28 -9.82
CA LEU A 485 11.68 14.58 -9.74
C LEU A 485 11.75 15.32 -11.07
N HIS A 486 10.59 15.71 -11.60
CA HIS A 486 10.45 16.47 -12.82
C HIS A 486 10.03 17.91 -12.53
N GLN A 487 10.89 18.88 -12.86
CA GLN A 487 10.61 20.29 -12.56
C GLN A 487 9.41 20.80 -13.36
N LEU A 488 8.41 21.34 -12.66
CA LEU A 488 7.25 22.03 -13.23
C LEU A 488 7.48 23.54 -13.25
N GLU A 489 7.97 24.09 -12.14
CA GLU A 489 8.32 25.48 -11.94
C GLU A 489 9.54 25.57 -11.01
N PRO A 490 10.21 26.72 -10.86
CA PRO A 490 11.29 26.87 -9.88
C PRO A 490 10.82 26.47 -8.48
N GLY A 491 11.50 25.48 -7.89
CA GLY A 491 11.16 24.93 -6.58
C GLY A 491 9.96 23.99 -6.52
N LEU A 492 9.24 23.76 -7.63
CA LEU A 492 8.10 22.86 -7.71
C LEU A 492 8.39 21.71 -8.66
N PHE A 493 8.22 20.48 -8.20
CA PHE A 493 8.48 19.26 -8.96
C PHE A 493 7.30 18.29 -8.88
N ARG A 494 7.03 17.61 -9.99
CA ARG A 494 6.21 16.39 -10.00
C ARG A 494 7.07 15.22 -9.54
N ILE A 495 6.46 14.29 -8.81
CA ILE A 495 7.08 13.04 -8.36
C ILE A 495 6.68 11.94 -9.34
N GLY A 496 7.68 11.16 -9.79
CA GLY A 496 7.49 10.04 -10.71
C GLY A 496 7.50 10.44 -12.20
N ASP A 497 7.70 9.42 -13.03
CA ASP A 497 7.89 9.59 -14.47
C ASP A 497 6.56 9.80 -15.23
N ASP A 498 5.42 9.38 -14.66
CA ASP A 498 4.12 9.57 -15.31
C ASP A 498 3.75 11.07 -15.38
N PRO A 499 3.51 11.62 -16.57
CA PRO A 499 3.15 13.04 -16.75
C PRO A 499 1.79 13.40 -16.11
N HIS A 500 0.93 12.42 -15.84
CA HIS A 500 -0.37 12.60 -15.23
C HIS A 500 -0.36 12.42 -13.69
N SER A 501 0.78 12.06 -13.09
CA SER A 501 0.89 11.99 -11.63
C SER A 501 0.57 13.34 -10.98
N PRO A 502 -0.41 13.43 -10.09
CA PRO A 502 -0.74 14.64 -9.35
C PRO A 502 0.18 14.90 -8.17
N GLU A 503 1.04 13.93 -7.82
CA GLU A 503 1.95 14.04 -6.68
C GLU A 503 3.04 15.07 -6.96
N PHE A 504 3.26 15.94 -6.00
CA PHE A 504 4.22 17.01 -6.13
C PHE A 504 5.03 17.26 -4.86
N ILE A 505 6.21 17.82 -5.05
CA ILE A 505 7.00 18.40 -3.97
C ILE A 505 7.34 19.84 -4.30
N ARG A 506 7.11 20.73 -3.33
CA ARG A 506 7.51 22.15 -3.41
C ARG A 506 8.52 22.45 -2.33
N PHE A 507 9.68 22.92 -2.72
CA PHE A 507 10.69 23.41 -1.78
C PHE A 507 10.50 24.89 -1.53
N ASP A 508 10.62 25.28 -0.27
CA ASP A 508 10.51 26.68 0.13
C ASP A 508 11.62 27.09 1.11
N VAL A 509 11.66 28.40 1.42
CA VAL A 509 12.56 28.99 2.43
C VAL A 509 14.02 28.56 2.24
N VAL A 510 14.64 28.96 1.12
CA VAL A 510 16.07 28.68 0.90
C VAL A 510 16.93 29.62 1.76
N ILE A 511 17.74 29.06 2.67
CA ILE A 511 18.67 29.77 3.55
C ILE A 511 20.07 29.20 3.35
N ASN A 512 21.04 30.07 3.09
CA ASN A 512 22.43 29.69 2.85
C ASN A 512 22.59 28.58 1.78
N GLY A 513 21.79 28.68 0.69
CA GLY A 513 21.82 27.71 -0.40
C GLY A 513 21.20 26.36 -0.09
N LYS A 514 20.39 26.23 0.99
CA LYS A 514 19.66 25.01 1.32
C LYS A 514 18.18 25.29 1.57
N ALA A 515 17.31 24.52 0.96
CA ALA A 515 15.88 24.53 1.24
C ALA A 515 15.63 24.01 2.64
N MET A 516 14.94 24.79 3.47
CA MET A 516 14.69 24.49 4.88
C MET A 516 13.38 23.75 5.08
N GLY A 517 12.46 23.84 4.12
CA GLY A 517 11.15 23.18 4.13
C GLY A 517 10.82 22.58 2.78
N ALA A 518 9.89 21.67 2.81
CA ALA A 518 9.24 21.10 1.63
C ALA A 518 7.76 20.83 1.93
N ILE A 519 6.93 20.98 0.93
CA ILE A 519 5.51 20.56 0.96
C ILE A 519 5.37 19.39 0.00
N LEU A 520 5.07 18.22 0.53
CA LEU A 520 4.84 16.99 -0.21
C LEU A 520 3.34 16.77 -0.30
N SER A 521 2.75 16.96 -1.48
CA SER A 521 1.32 16.75 -1.76
C SER A 521 0.40 17.30 -0.65
N GLY A 522 0.69 18.52 -0.18
CA GLY A 522 -0.06 19.21 0.87
C GLY A 522 0.49 19.04 2.30
N GLY A 523 1.32 18.04 2.58
CA GLY A 523 1.96 17.82 3.88
C GLY A 523 3.25 18.63 4.04
N ALA A 524 3.47 19.24 5.21
CA ALA A 524 4.63 20.06 5.49
C ALA A 524 5.78 19.27 6.16
N TYR A 525 7.00 19.45 5.65
CA TYR A 525 8.22 18.80 6.12
C TYR A 525 9.32 19.83 6.35
N SER A 526 10.14 19.60 7.36
CA SER A 526 11.30 20.43 7.67
C SER A 526 12.59 19.67 7.43
N ARG A 527 13.59 20.36 6.85
CA ARG A 527 14.93 19.80 6.71
C ARG A 527 15.54 19.47 8.07
N THR A 528 16.12 18.29 8.21
CA THR A 528 16.97 17.93 9.34
C THR A 528 18.43 18.05 8.97
N PHE A 529 19.27 18.41 9.96
CA PHE A 529 20.72 18.50 9.84
C PHE A 529 21.44 17.34 10.51
N THR A 530 20.71 16.39 11.06
CA THR A 530 21.29 15.13 11.51
C THR A 530 21.67 14.29 10.30
N PRO A 531 22.89 13.72 10.28
CA PRO A 531 23.35 12.90 9.18
C PRO A 531 22.52 11.64 9.01
#